data_af126d584e0d12c40112e0dd32c6d14e
#
_entry.id   af126d584e0d12c40112e0dd32c6d14e
#
_cell.length_a   1.000
_cell.length_b   1.000
_cell.length_c   1.000
_cell.angle_alpha   90.00
_cell.angle_beta   90.00
_cell.angle_gamma   90.00
#
_symmetry.space_group_name_H-M   'P 1'
#
loop_
_entity.id
_entity.type
_entity.pdbx_description
1 polymer ?
#
loop_
_entity_poly.entity_id
_entity_poly.type
_entity_poly.pdbx_seq_one_letter_code
_entity_poly.pdbx_strand_id
1 'polypeptide(L)'
;MEHISISSERPRLFLLGVLISALLYSALFFFNDWITEMLKYDLGVSWIYLPAGLRLFLILIFGLAGAIGIAAASFAISYFGVFPPDLFTCIGIGLISGFAPLFAKWVVVSNTYISNDLSNLSMQKILLCIVVYALMSSAFHQYWFVLRDLESGSLNHFLVMFSGDVAGSILLTALIKYGIDLMRRGVPRRS
;
A
#
# COMPACT_ATOMS: atom_id res chain seq x y z
N MET A 1 -20.23 -29.52 -21.83
CA MET A 1 -20.93 -28.22 -21.62
C MET A 1 -20.34 -27.51 -20.41
N GLU A 2 -19.04 -27.16 -20.42
CA GLU A 2 -18.35 -26.56 -19.25
C GLU A 2 -17.56 -25.27 -19.57
N HIS A 3 -17.81 -24.66 -20.74
CA HIS A 3 -17.04 -23.51 -21.21
C HIS A 3 -17.65 -22.12 -20.92
N ILE A 4 -18.81 -22.02 -20.25
CA ILE A 4 -19.52 -20.72 -20.07
C ILE A 4 -19.24 -20.06 -18.71
N SER A 5 -18.70 -20.80 -17.73
CA SER A 5 -18.49 -20.31 -16.36
C SER A 5 -17.26 -19.38 -16.21
N ILE A 6 -16.18 -19.63 -16.91
CA ILE A 6 -14.87 -18.97 -16.66
C ILE A 6 -14.84 -17.49 -17.07
N SER A 7 -15.63 -17.07 -18.04
CA SER A 7 -15.64 -15.69 -18.52
C SER A 7 -16.39 -14.72 -17.60
N SER A 8 -17.38 -15.20 -16.88
CA SER A 8 -18.22 -14.39 -15.95
C SER A 8 -17.58 -14.16 -14.58
N GLU A 9 -16.69 -15.04 -14.15
CA GLU A 9 -16.03 -14.97 -12.83
C GLU A 9 -14.92 -13.92 -12.77
N ARG A 10 -14.20 -13.70 -13.85
CA ARG A 10 -13.05 -12.79 -13.90
C ARG A 10 -13.40 -11.34 -13.51
N PRO A 11 -14.45 -10.71 -14.04
CA PRO A 11 -14.82 -9.35 -13.66
C PRO A 11 -15.33 -9.24 -12.22
N ARG A 12 -15.98 -10.27 -11.71
CA ARG A 12 -16.43 -10.32 -10.31
C ARG A 12 -15.25 -10.40 -9.34
N LEU A 13 -14.29 -11.26 -9.60
CA LEU A 13 -13.07 -11.37 -8.78
C LEU A 13 -12.24 -10.10 -8.82
N PHE A 14 -12.16 -9.46 -9.98
CA PHE A 14 -11.50 -8.16 -10.10
C PHE A 14 -12.20 -7.09 -9.25
N LEU A 15 -13.51 -6.96 -9.37
CA LEU A 15 -14.29 -6.00 -8.58
C LEU A 15 -14.18 -6.28 -7.07
N LEU A 16 -14.22 -7.55 -6.66
CA LEU A 16 -14.00 -7.95 -5.26
C LEU A 16 -12.61 -7.52 -4.78
N GLY A 17 -11.57 -7.71 -5.60
CA GLY A 17 -10.21 -7.25 -5.28
C GLY A 17 -10.14 -5.73 -5.08
N VAL A 18 -10.83 -4.96 -5.92
CA VAL A 18 -10.94 -3.50 -5.78
C VAL A 18 -11.61 -3.13 -4.45
N LEU A 19 -12.78 -3.72 -4.17
CA LEU A 19 -13.56 -3.41 -2.97
C LEU A 19 -12.82 -3.81 -1.69
N ILE A 20 -12.25 -5.02 -1.65
CA ILE A 20 -11.48 -5.51 -0.49
C ILE A 20 -10.28 -4.58 -0.25
N SER A 21 -9.56 -4.20 -1.30
CA SER A 21 -8.40 -3.32 -1.16
C SER A 21 -8.79 -1.93 -0.67
N ALA A 22 -9.88 -1.36 -1.18
CA ALA A 22 -10.37 -0.07 -0.72
C ALA A 22 -10.78 -0.10 0.75
N LEU A 23 -11.54 -1.12 1.16
CA LEU A 23 -12.03 -1.26 2.54
C LEU A 23 -10.89 -1.50 3.53
N LEU A 24 -9.98 -2.44 3.24
CA LEU A 24 -8.85 -2.75 4.12
C LEU A 24 -7.91 -1.57 4.25
N TYR A 25 -7.62 -0.88 3.13
CA TYR A 25 -6.78 0.29 3.15
C TYR A 25 -7.40 1.41 3.99
N SER A 26 -8.68 1.72 3.78
CA SER A 26 -9.40 2.75 4.55
C SER A 26 -9.44 2.40 6.05
N ALA A 27 -9.79 1.16 6.38
CA ALA A 27 -9.83 0.70 7.77
C ALA A 27 -8.48 0.85 8.47
N LEU A 28 -7.38 0.39 7.81
CA LEU A 28 -6.05 0.52 8.38
C LEU A 28 -5.56 1.97 8.41
N PHE A 29 -5.97 2.80 7.45
CA PHE A 29 -5.65 4.23 7.46
C PHE A 29 -6.21 4.92 8.71
N PHE A 30 -7.52 4.80 8.96
CA PHE A 30 -8.14 5.42 10.14
C PHE A 30 -7.64 4.82 11.46
N PHE A 31 -7.40 3.52 11.49
CA PHE A 31 -6.79 2.88 12.65
C PHE A 31 -5.37 3.42 12.90
N ASN A 32 -4.54 3.49 11.87
CA ASN A 32 -3.19 4.07 11.98
C ASN A 32 -3.25 5.53 12.43
N ASP A 33 -4.14 6.32 11.83
CA ASP A 33 -4.30 7.73 12.15
C ASP A 33 -4.64 7.93 13.64
N TRP A 34 -5.48 7.08 14.19
CA TRP A 34 -5.86 7.09 15.60
C TRP A 34 -4.71 6.68 16.53
N ILE A 35 -3.99 5.57 16.23
CA ILE A 35 -2.94 5.08 17.15
C ILE A 35 -1.62 5.84 17.02
N THR A 36 -1.36 6.49 15.88
CA THR A 36 -0.11 7.22 15.60
C THR A 36 -0.29 8.73 15.56
N GLU A 37 -1.35 9.27 16.15
CA GLU A 37 -1.62 10.71 16.15
C GLU A 37 -0.42 11.55 16.64
N MET A 38 0.25 11.08 17.71
CA MET A 38 1.44 11.72 18.24
C MET A 38 2.70 11.61 17.35
N LEU A 39 2.66 10.76 16.33
CA LEU A 39 3.76 10.52 15.37
C LEU A 39 3.52 11.19 14.02
N LYS A 40 2.46 11.97 13.90
CA LYS A 40 2.23 12.83 12.72
C LYS A 40 3.28 13.92 12.68
N TYR A 41 3.89 14.09 11.51
CA TYR A 41 4.86 15.14 11.26
C TYR A 41 4.20 16.34 10.60
N ASP A 42 3.38 16.09 9.58
CA ASP A 42 2.61 17.10 8.85
C ASP A 42 1.47 16.42 8.05
N LEU A 43 0.70 17.19 7.29
CA LEU A 43 -0.38 16.69 6.44
C LEU A 43 0.11 15.59 5.49
N GLY A 44 -0.42 14.39 5.70
CA GLY A 44 -0.05 13.22 4.90
C GLY A 44 1.34 12.66 5.15
N VAL A 45 2.07 13.13 6.18
CA VAL A 45 3.43 12.71 6.52
C VAL A 45 3.50 12.26 8.00
N SER A 46 3.93 11.04 8.23
CA SER A 46 4.04 10.45 9.58
C SER A 46 5.32 9.65 9.73
N TRP A 47 5.86 9.57 10.97
CA TRP A 47 7.05 8.78 11.29
C TRP A 47 6.83 7.26 11.24
N ILE A 48 5.59 6.79 11.40
CA ILE A 48 5.18 5.39 11.23
C ILE A 48 3.89 5.37 10.45
N TYR A 49 3.88 4.72 9.28
CA TYR A 49 2.73 4.64 8.42
C TYR A 49 2.43 3.20 7.99
N LEU A 50 1.66 2.49 8.84
CA LEU A 50 1.27 1.09 8.61
C LEU A 50 0.56 0.84 7.27
N PRO A 51 -0.30 1.77 6.77
CA PRO A 51 -0.96 1.59 5.48
C PRO A 51 0.02 1.44 4.30
N ALA A 52 1.27 1.91 4.41
CA ALA A 52 2.29 1.69 3.39
C ALA A 52 2.55 0.19 3.16
N GLY A 53 2.74 -0.56 4.23
CA GLY A 53 2.91 -2.01 4.14
C GLY A 53 1.68 -2.71 3.55
N LEU A 54 0.48 -2.28 3.94
CA LEU A 54 -0.76 -2.84 3.40
C LEU A 54 -0.91 -2.56 1.90
N ARG A 55 -0.57 -1.36 1.41
CA ARG A 55 -0.55 -1.06 -0.04
C ARG A 55 0.31 -2.07 -0.79
N LEU A 56 1.52 -2.33 -0.29
CA LEU A 56 2.42 -3.30 -0.91
C LEU A 56 1.80 -4.70 -0.94
N PHE A 57 1.24 -5.19 0.19
CA PHE A 57 0.60 -6.51 0.25
C PHE A 57 -0.61 -6.63 -0.68
N LEU A 58 -1.49 -5.65 -0.69
CA LEU A 58 -2.67 -5.65 -1.56
C LEU A 58 -2.28 -5.66 -3.04
N ILE A 59 -1.20 -4.96 -3.42
CA ILE A 59 -0.66 -5.00 -4.78
C ILE A 59 -0.01 -6.35 -5.10
N LEU A 60 0.67 -6.96 -4.17
CA LEU A 60 1.24 -8.29 -4.37
C LEU A 60 0.15 -9.35 -4.61
N ILE A 61 -0.98 -9.25 -3.90
CA ILE A 61 -2.09 -10.21 -3.96
C ILE A 61 -3.02 -9.91 -5.14
N PHE A 62 -3.51 -8.67 -5.27
CA PHE A 62 -4.58 -8.30 -6.20
C PHE A 62 -4.08 -7.56 -7.45
N GLY A 63 -2.80 -7.20 -7.52
CA GLY A 63 -2.22 -6.50 -8.68
C GLY A 63 -2.95 -5.20 -9.00
N LEU A 64 -3.43 -5.07 -10.24
CA LEU A 64 -4.12 -3.87 -10.72
C LEU A 64 -5.43 -3.59 -9.96
N ALA A 65 -6.18 -4.62 -9.55
CA ALA A 65 -7.38 -4.44 -8.75
C ALA A 65 -7.05 -3.79 -7.40
N GLY A 66 -5.95 -4.22 -6.76
CA GLY A 66 -5.41 -3.60 -5.56
C GLY A 66 -5.08 -2.12 -5.76
N ALA A 67 -4.38 -1.80 -6.86
CA ALA A 67 -3.99 -0.43 -7.18
C ALA A 67 -5.21 0.50 -7.33
N ILE A 68 -6.23 0.06 -8.06
CA ILE A 68 -7.46 0.84 -8.26
C ILE A 68 -8.21 1.03 -6.94
N GLY A 69 -8.34 -0.02 -6.12
CA GLY A 69 -9.01 0.07 -4.82
C GLY A 69 -8.31 1.05 -3.87
N ILE A 70 -6.98 0.96 -3.77
CA ILE A 70 -6.17 1.87 -2.98
C ILE A 70 -6.27 3.31 -3.51
N ALA A 71 -6.18 3.51 -4.83
CA ALA A 71 -6.28 4.82 -5.45
C ALA A 71 -7.62 5.49 -5.14
N ALA A 72 -8.73 4.77 -5.30
CA ALA A 72 -10.07 5.28 -5.00
C ALA A 72 -10.24 5.61 -3.52
N ALA A 73 -9.79 4.74 -2.62
CA ALA A 73 -9.88 4.96 -1.19
C ALA A 73 -8.99 6.14 -0.74
N SER A 74 -7.74 6.20 -1.23
CA SER A 74 -6.82 7.29 -0.92
C SER A 74 -7.33 8.64 -1.45
N PHE A 75 -7.92 8.67 -2.65
CA PHE A 75 -8.60 9.85 -3.17
C PHE A 75 -9.74 10.30 -2.23
N ALA A 76 -10.64 9.40 -1.84
CA ALA A 76 -11.77 9.71 -0.97
C ALA A 76 -11.29 10.21 0.40
N ILE A 77 -10.33 9.56 1.03
CA ILE A 77 -9.75 9.97 2.30
C ILE A 77 -9.11 11.36 2.19
N SER A 78 -8.37 11.61 1.13
CA SER A 78 -7.70 12.90 0.89
C SER A 78 -8.71 14.03 0.68
N TYR A 79 -9.72 13.79 -0.15
CA TYR A 79 -10.70 14.83 -0.53
C TYR A 79 -11.69 15.16 0.57
N PHE A 80 -12.14 14.15 1.33
CA PHE A 80 -13.17 14.34 2.35
C PHE A 80 -12.61 14.54 3.77
N GLY A 81 -11.31 14.34 4.01
CA GLY A 81 -10.81 14.33 5.38
C GLY A 81 -9.44 14.93 5.65
N VAL A 82 -8.46 14.75 4.79
CA VAL A 82 -7.06 15.05 5.15
C VAL A 82 -6.55 16.36 4.53
N PHE A 83 -6.80 16.58 3.26
CA PHE A 83 -6.29 17.74 2.53
C PHE A 83 -7.40 18.77 2.26
N PRO A 84 -7.04 20.04 1.95
CA PRO A 84 -8.01 20.96 1.38
C PRO A 84 -8.71 20.32 0.17
N PRO A 85 -10.03 20.50 -0.01
CA PRO A 85 -10.79 19.80 -1.05
C PRO A 85 -10.50 20.35 -2.45
N ASP A 86 -9.26 20.15 -2.91
CA ASP A 86 -8.84 20.39 -4.28
C ASP A 86 -8.83 19.09 -5.05
N LEU A 87 -9.70 19.00 -6.05
CA LEU A 87 -9.93 17.79 -6.84
C LEU A 87 -8.64 17.25 -7.48
N PHE A 88 -7.86 18.15 -8.10
CA PHE A 88 -6.63 17.75 -8.79
C PHE A 88 -5.57 17.24 -7.82
N THR A 89 -5.37 17.93 -6.71
CA THR A 89 -4.43 17.49 -5.66
C THR A 89 -4.80 16.10 -5.14
N CYS A 90 -6.07 15.89 -4.80
CA CYS A 90 -6.54 14.63 -4.25
C CYS A 90 -6.54 13.47 -5.27
N ILE A 91 -6.81 13.73 -6.55
CA ILE A 91 -6.65 12.73 -7.62
C ILE A 91 -5.19 12.28 -7.72
N GLY A 92 -4.24 13.23 -7.72
CA GLY A 92 -2.81 12.90 -7.78
C GLY A 92 -2.36 12.06 -6.59
N ILE A 93 -2.77 12.43 -5.36
CA ILE A 93 -2.50 11.64 -4.15
C ILE A 93 -3.06 10.23 -4.27
N GLY A 94 -4.31 10.09 -4.73
CA GLY A 94 -4.94 8.79 -4.94
C GLY A 94 -4.18 7.93 -5.95
N LEU A 95 -3.85 8.48 -7.11
CA LEU A 95 -3.10 7.78 -8.15
C LEU A 95 -1.71 7.34 -7.66
N ILE A 96 -0.97 8.24 -7.02
CA ILE A 96 0.35 7.90 -6.49
C ILE A 96 0.24 6.79 -5.44
N SER A 97 -0.72 6.90 -4.51
CA SER A 97 -0.95 5.89 -3.47
C SER A 97 -1.23 4.49 -4.00
N GLY A 98 -2.00 4.39 -5.09
CA GLY A 98 -2.34 3.10 -5.70
C GLY A 98 -1.26 2.59 -6.65
N PHE A 99 -0.66 3.45 -7.47
CA PHE A 99 0.18 3.00 -8.57
C PHE A 99 1.69 3.00 -8.24
N ALA A 100 2.18 3.80 -7.28
CA ALA A 100 3.59 3.73 -6.87
C ALA A 100 4.00 2.32 -6.38
N PRO A 101 3.22 1.62 -5.52
CA PRO A 101 3.58 0.25 -5.13
C PRO A 101 3.45 -0.76 -6.29
N LEU A 102 2.53 -0.54 -7.23
CA LEU A 102 2.43 -1.37 -8.45
C LEU A 102 3.68 -1.21 -9.32
N PHE A 103 4.16 0.01 -9.47
CA PHE A 103 5.35 0.32 -10.23
C PHE A 103 6.60 -0.25 -9.55
N ALA A 104 6.71 -0.12 -8.23
CA ALA A 104 7.79 -0.72 -7.45
C ALA A 104 7.82 -2.25 -7.59
N LYS A 105 6.66 -2.91 -7.51
CA LYS A 105 6.53 -4.35 -7.79
C LYS A 105 7.07 -4.68 -9.17
N TRP A 106 6.66 -3.94 -10.20
CA TRP A 106 7.14 -4.18 -11.57
C TRP A 106 8.65 -4.04 -11.68
N VAL A 107 9.24 -2.97 -11.13
CA VAL A 107 10.70 -2.75 -11.13
C VAL A 107 11.43 -3.89 -10.43
N VAL A 108 10.98 -4.31 -9.26
CA VAL A 108 11.64 -5.36 -8.48
C VAL A 108 11.48 -6.73 -9.17
N VAL A 109 10.28 -7.07 -9.63
CA VAL A 109 10.02 -8.35 -10.32
C VAL A 109 10.82 -8.47 -11.60
N SER A 110 10.92 -7.38 -12.38
CA SER A 110 11.68 -7.37 -13.65
C SER A 110 13.19 -7.56 -13.43
N ASN A 111 13.71 -7.19 -12.26
CA ASN A 111 15.16 -7.19 -12.00
C ASN A 111 15.64 -8.31 -11.05
N THR A 112 14.74 -9.06 -10.37
CA THR A 112 15.14 -9.98 -9.30
C THR A 112 14.66 -11.42 -9.46
N TYR A 113 14.21 -11.85 -10.62
CA TYR A 113 13.69 -13.21 -10.86
C TYR A 113 12.66 -13.67 -9.80
N ILE A 114 11.72 -12.79 -9.45
CA ILE A 114 10.59 -13.17 -8.61
C ILE A 114 9.54 -13.83 -9.49
N SER A 115 9.11 -15.04 -9.14
CA SER A 115 8.00 -15.70 -9.83
C SER A 115 6.68 -14.96 -9.61
N ASN A 116 5.81 -14.93 -10.63
CA ASN A 116 4.52 -14.24 -10.55
C ASN A 116 3.58 -14.78 -9.47
N ASP A 117 3.78 -16.03 -9.06
CA ASP A 117 3.05 -16.70 -7.98
C ASP A 117 3.64 -16.43 -6.59
N LEU A 118 4.70 -15.62 -6.50
CA LEU A 118 5.39 -15.25 -5.26
C LEU A 118 6.00 -16.46 -4.50
N SER A 119 6.09 -17.64 -5.12
CA SER A 119 6.57 -18.87 -4.48
C SER A 119 8.03 -18.78 -4.01
N ASN A 120 8.84 -17.91 -4.65
CA ASN A 120 10.24 -17.67 -4.31
C ASN A 120 10.48 -16.33 -3.61
N LEU A 121 9.44 -15.75 -2.97
CA LEU A 121 9.53 -14.49 -2.26
C LEU A 121 10.27 -14.65 -0.94
N SER A 122 11.58 -14.40 -0.95
CA SER A 122 12.40 -14.41 0.27
C SER A 122 12.24 -13.11 1.08
N MET A 123 12.60 -13.14 2.36
CA MET A 123 12.60 -11.96 3.22
C MET A 123 13.42 -10.81 2.63
N GLN A 124 14.58 -11.12 2.02
CA GLN A 124 15.42 -10.11 1.37
C GLN A 124 14.71 -9.42 0.21
N LYS A 125 13.96 -10.19 -0.61
CA LYS A 125 13.17 -9.65 -1.72
C LYS A 125 12.01 -8.78 -1.22
N ILE A 126 11.37 -9.17 -0.12
CA ILE A 126 10.34 -8.35 0.54
C ILE A 126 10.92 -7.03 1.03
N LEU A 127 12.07 -7.06 1.71
CA LEU A 127 12.75 -5.85 2.17
C LEU A 127 13.15 -4.94 1.00
N LEU A 128 13.65 -5.52 -0.08
CA LEU A 128 13.95 -4.76 -1.30
C LEU A 128 12.69 -4.10 -1.87
N CYS A 129 11.57 -4.84 -1.96
CA CYS A 129 10.30 -4.27 -2.39
C CYS A 129 9.85 -3.11 -1.48
N ILE A 130 9.99 -3.26 -0.15
CA ILE A 130 9.65 -2.21 0.81
C ILE A 130 10.46 -0.95 0.56
N VAL A 131 11.80 -1.08 0.44
CA VAL A 131 12.68 0.08 0.25
C VAL A 131 12.42 0.77 -1.08
N VAL A 132 12.33 0.01 -2.18
CA VAL A 132 12.04 0.57 -3.52
C VAL A 132 10.68 1.24 -3.54
N TYR A 133 9.66 0.59 -2.97
CA TYR A 133 8.32 1.15 -2.88
C TYR A 133 8.29 2.43 -2.05
N ALA A 134 8.86 2.42 -0.84
CA ALA A 134 8.89 3.59 0.03
C ALA A 134 9.60 4.78 -0.63
N LEU A 135 10.73 4.51 -1.30
CA LEU A 135 11.46 5.54 -2.04
C LEU A 135 10.60 6.16 -3.15
N MET A 136 9.96 5.32 -3.96
CA MET A 136 9.13 5.79 -5.08
C MET A 136 7.86 6.51 -4.58
N SER A 137 7.19 5.94 -3.58
CA SER A 137 5.99 6.53 -2.97
C SER A 137 6.29 7.94 -2.44
N SER A 138 7.32 8.06 -1.61
CA SER A 138 7.71 9.34 -1.02
C SER A 138 8.18 10.35 -2.08
N ALA A 139 8.97 9.91 -3.06
CA ALA A 139 9.44 10.79 -4.12
C ALA A 139 8.27 11.35 -4.96
N PHE A 140 7.33 10.50 -5.36
CA PHE A 140 6.20 10.93 -6.16
C PHE A 140 5.23 11.82 -5.38
N HIS A 141 4.95 11.52 -4.09
CA HIS A 141 4.12 12.37 -3.26
C HIS A 141 4.78 13.75 -3.04
N GLN A 142 6.07 13.78 -2.67
CA GLN A 142 6.76 15.04 -2.43
C GLN A 142 6.89 15.88 -3.70
N TYR A 143 7.19 15.25 -4.84
CA TYR A 143 7.17 15.94 -6.12
C TYR A 143 5.80 16.54 -6.43
N TRP A 144 4.73 15.77 -6.18
CA TRP A 144 3.35 16.23 -6.36
C TRP A 144 3.00 17.37 -5.40
N PHE A 145 3.38 17.28 -4.13
CA PHE A 145 3.12 18.32 -3.13
C PHE A 145 3.81 19.64 -3.50
N VAL A 146 5.06 19.57 -3.95
CA VAL A 146 5.77 20.77 -4.46
C VAL A 146 5.05 21.38 -5.68
N LEU A 147 4.61 20.56 -6.64
CA LEU A 147 3.87 21.02 -7.82
C LEU A 147 2.51 21.66 -7.47
N ARG A 148 1.95 21.29 -6.32
CA ARG A 148 0.66 21.80 -5.83
C ARG A 148 0.81 22.88 -4.77
N ASP A 149 2.03 23.39 -4.56
CA ASP A 149 2.36 24.42 -3.57
C ASP A 149 1.86 24.07 -2.15
N LEU A 150 1.90 22.78 -1.78
CA LEU A 150 1.57 22.33 -0.43
C LEU A 150 2.78 22.54 0.49
N GLU A 151 2.54 23.01 1.73
CA GLU A 151 3.58 23.22 2.74
C GLU A 151 4.36 21.95 3.08
N SER A 152 3.69 20.78 3.01
CA SER A 152 4.32 19.45 3.21
C SER A 152 5.22 18.98 2.06
N GLY A 153 5.49 19.82 1.06
CA GLY A 153 6.40 19.54 -0.05
C GLY A 153 7.84 19.99 0.24
N SER A 154 8.67 19.13 0.86
CA SER A 154 10.08 19.46 1.13
C SER A 154 10.96 18.23 1.28
N LEU A 155 12.29 18.42 1.28
CA LEU A 155 13.24 17.33 1.51
C LEU A 155 13.09 16.68 2.90
N ASN A 156 12.81 17.49 3.93
CA ASN A 156 12.58 16.97 5.27
C ASN A 156 11.32 16.08 5.31
N HIS A 157 10.23 16.52 4.70
CA HIS A 157 9.00 15.73 4.57
C HIS A 157 9.23 14.45 3.76
N PHE A 158 10.05 14.51 2.72
CA PHE A 158 10.47 13.32 1.97
C PHE A 158 11.16 12.29 2.88
N LEU A 159 12.14 12.71 3.68
CA LEU A 159 12.89 11.82 4.55
C LEU A 159 12.00 11.20 5.64
N VAL A 160 11.10 11.99 6.23
CA VAL A 160 10.14 11.49 7.22
C VAL A 160 9.15 10.52 6.59
N MET A 161 8.58 10.86 5.43
CA MET A 161 7.65 9.99 4.72
C MET A 161 8.30 8.68 4.29
N PHE A 162 9.51 8.74 3.73
CA PHE A 162 10.29 7.55 3.36
C PHE A 162 10.54 6.64 4.57
N SER A 163 11.05 7.20 5.68
CA SER A 163 11.31 6.43 6.90
C SER A 163 10.02 5.88 7.50
N GLY A 164 8.94 6.63 7.47
CA GLY A 164 7.61 6.22 7.94
C GLY A 164 7.02 5.08 7.11
N ASP A 165 7.13 5.14 5.78
CA ASP A 165 6.69 4.08 4.88
C ASP A 165 7.51 2.80 5.08
N VAL A 166 8.83 2.91 5.25
CA VAL A 166 9.71 1.76 5.55
C VAL A 166 9.36 1.14 6.91
N ALA A 167 9.33 1.96 7.97
CA ALA A 167 9.04 1.50 9.32
C ALA A 167 7.65 0.85 9.42
N GLY A 168 6.62 1.50 8.87
CA GLY A 168 5.26 0.98 8.83
C GLY A 168 5.14 -0.33 8.06
N SER A 169 5.84 -0.44 6.91
CA SER A 169 5.84 -1.67 6.10
C SER A 169 6.54 -2.83 6.80
N ILE A 170 7.68 -2.60 7.45
CA ILE A 170 8.38 -3.62 8.23
C ILE A 170 7.52 -4.08 9.41
N LEU A 171 6.95 -3.13 10.15
CA LEU A 171 6.11 -3.43 11.30
C LEU A 171 4.88 -4.25 10.90
N LEU A 172 4.17 -3.85 9.85
CA LEU A 172 3.02 -4.60 9.35
C LEU A 172 3.41 -6.01 8.88
N THR A 173 4.54 -6.14 8.18
CA THR A 173 5.07 -7.45 7.74
C THR A 173 5.35 -8.35 8.94
N ALA A 174 5.96 -7.81 9.98
CA ALA A 174 6.24 -8.54 11.22
C ALA A 174 4.96 -8.98 11.93
N LEU A 175 3.95 -8.10 12.00
CA LEU A 175 2.63 -8.41 12.59
C LEU A 175 1.90 -9.51 11.82
N ILE A 176 1.89 -9.45 10.48
CA ILE A 176 1.28 -10.50 9.65
C ILE A 176 2.00 -11.82 9.86
N LYS A 177 3.33 -11.84 9.83
CA LYS A 177 4.12 -13.05 10.07
C LYS A 177 3.83 -13.65 11.45
N TYR A 178 3.84 -12.82 12.49
CA TYR A 178 3.54 -13.26 13.84
C TYR A 178 2.13 -13.87 13.96
N GLY A 179 1.13 -13.24 13.34
CA GLY A 179 -0.23 -13.76 13.30
C GLY A 179 -0.33 -15.13 12.61
N ILE A 180 0.37 -15.30 11.48
CA ILE A 180 0.44 -16.59 10.77
C ILE A 180 1.10 -17.65 11.64
N ASP A 181 2.20 -17.33 12.31
CA ASP A 181 2.93 -18.26 13.16
C ASP A 181 2.09 -18.70 14.38
N LEU A 182 1.31 -17.79 14.97
CA LEU A 182 0.36 -18.13 16.04
C LEU A 182 -0.73 -19.09 15.56
N MET A 183 -1.33 -18.82 14.41
CA MET A 183 -2.35 -19.71 13.84
C MET A 183 -1.80 -21.11 13.56
N ARG A 184 -0.56 -21.21 13.05
CA ARG A 184 0.10 -22.49 12.78
C ARG A 184 0.39 -23.31 14.06
N ARG A 185 0.70 -22.63 15.17
CA ARG A 185 0.94 -23.30 16.47
C ARG A 185 -0.34 -23.86 17.08
N GLY A 186 -1.51 -23.26 16.79
CA GLY A 186 -2.81 -23.68 17.30
C GLY A 186 -3.43 -24.89 16.58
N VAL A 187 -2.86 -25.34 15.43
CA VAL A 187 -3.36 -26.49 14.69
C VAL A 187 -2.62 -27.75 15.15
N PRO A 188 -3.29 -28.71 15.83
CA PRO A 188 -2.65 -29.96 16.22
C PRO A 188 -2.18 -30.70 14.96
N ARG A 189 -0.91 -31.10 14.91
CA ARG A 189 -0.42 -31.98 13.86
C ARG A 189 -1.20 -33.28 13.95
N ARG A 190 -2.08 -33.53 12.99
CA ARG A 190 -2.68 -34.84 12.81
C ARG A 190 -1.54 -35.80 12.46
N SER A 191 -1.18 -36.63 13.42
CA SER A 191 -0.28 -37.79 13.27
C SER A 191 -0.92 -38.86 12.42
#